data_81e8fdb2f5ad1208d3eb1b1dd769d367
#
_entry.id   81e8fdb2f5ad1208d3eb1b1dd769d367
#
_cell.length_a   1.000
_cell.length_b   1.000
_cell.length_c   1.000
_cell.angle_alpha   90.00
_cell.angle_beta   90.00
_cell.angle_gamma   90.00
#
_symmetry.space_group_name_H-M   'P 1'
#
loop_
_entity.id
_entity.type
_entity.pdbx_description
1 polymer ?
#
loop_
_entity_poly.entity_id
_entity_poly.type
_entity_poly.pdbx_seq_one_letter_code
_entity_poly.pdbx_strand_id
1 'polypeptide(L)'
;MRISDLEAIDISRAFSEKPHLKGKAEQVLQKMGRSLMFIGDTTKAQPYDCPLLDGDSCLVHRAAKPIECLAIRPDETFSSEGKRSIERRDQLNQKLFGDRWEYKSIPLLLASYLMDPEGAAVGKSGSTLRKEMQKQKRKQESRRRDEPDPSR
;
A
#
# COMPACT_ATOMS: atom_id res chain seq x y z
N MET A 1 -8.82 11.03 1.08
CA MET A 1 -7.71 10.30 1.71
C MET A 1 -6.69 9.89 0.66
N ARG A 2 -5.42 10.10 0.96
CA ARG A 2 -4.28 9.77 0.10
C ARG A 2 -3.33 8.85 0.85
N ILE A 3 -2.55 8.10 0.11
CA ILE A 3 -1.50 7.22 0.62
C ILE A 3 -0.20 7.42 -0.15
N SER A 4 0.91 7.08 0.47
CA SER A 4 2.23 7.02 -0.14
C SER A 4 2.55 5.61 -0.63
N ASP A 5 3.61 5.46 -1.42
CA ASP A 5 4.09 4.15 -1.88
C ASP A 5 4.39 3.20 -0.72
N LEU A 6 4.99 3.69 0.37
CA LEU A 6 5.27 2.88 1.55
C LEU A 6 3.99 2.32 2.17
N GLU A 7 2.95 3.15 2.30
CA GLU A 7 1.65 2.70 2.82
C GLU A 7 0.95 1.74 1.85
N ALA A 8 1.07 1.94 0.54
CA ALA A 8 0.53 1.02 -0.45
C ALA A 8 1.20 -0.38 -0.37
N ILE A 9 2.51 -0.43 -0.12
CA ILE A 9 3.24 -1.68 0.13
C ILE A 9 2.73 -2.37 1.41
N ASP A 10 2.58 -1.64 2.50
CA ASP A 10 2.12 -2.20 3.77
C ASP A 10 0.69 -2.73 3.68
N ILE A 11 -0.19 -2.00 2.98
CA ILE A 11 -1.56 -2.45 2.72
C ILE A 11 -1.55 -3.71 1.85
N SER A 12 -0.81 -3.72 0.76
CA SER A 12 -0.71 -4.88 -0.14
C SER A 12 -0.18 -6.12 0.59
N ARG A 13 0.85 -5.94 1.42
CA ARG A 13 1.39 -7.01 2.26
C ARG A 13 0.35 -7.52 3.26
N ALA A 14 -0.43 -6.64 3.88
CA ALA A 14 -1.50 -7.05 4.77
C ALA A 14 -2.54 -7.93 4.08
N PHE A 15 -2.93 -7.63 2.84
CA PHE A 15 -3.82 -8.48 2.04
C PHE A 15 -3.23 -9.84 1.71
N SER A 16 -1.92 -9.95 1.54
CA SER A 16 -1.23 -11.20 1.26
C SER A 16 -1.03 -12.07 2.51
N GLU A 17 -0.72 -11.45 3.65
CA GLU A 17 -0.26 -12.15 4.85
C GLU A 17 -1.36 -12.37 5.90
N LYS A 18 -2.35 -11.47 6.00
CA LYS A 18 -3.37 -11.54 7.06
C LYS A 18 -4.52 -12.45 6.66
N PRO A 19 -4.83 -13.50 7.43
CA PRO A 19 -5.87 -14.48 7.07
C PRO A 19 -7.26 -13.86 6.83
N HIS A 20 -7.65 -12.84 7.62
CA HIS A 20 -8.95 -12.17 7.50
C HIS A 20 -9.06 -11.24 6.28
N LEU A 21 -7.95 -10.91 5.62
CA LEU A 21 -7.89 -10.09 4.39
C LEU A 21 -7.69 -10.95 3.15
N LYS A 22 -7.28 -12.21 3.31
CA LYS A 22 -7.01 -13.13 2.22
C LYS A 22 -8.28 -13.32 1.37
N GLY A 23 -8.16 -13.12 0.07
CA GLY A 23 -9.29 -13.20 -0.87
C GLY A 23 -10.13 -11.91 -1.00
N LYS A 24 -9.91 -10.89 -0.17
CA LYS A 24 -10.65 -9.61 -0.27
C LYS A 24 -10.01 -8.60 -1.25
N ALA A 25 -8.80 -8.86 -1.73
CA ALA A 25 -8.10 -7.96 -2.64
C ALA A 25 -8.89 -7.69 -3.93
N GLU A 26 -9.50 -8.72 -4.51
CA GLU A 26 -10.32 -8.59 -5.71
C GLU A 26 -11.55 -7.69 -5.49
N GLN A 27 -12.25 -7.86 -4.36
CA GLN A 27 -13.37 -7.00 -3.98
C GLN A 27 -12.93 -5.53 -3.86
N VAL A 28 -11.77 -5.29 -3.26
CA VAL A 28 -11.21 -3.94 -3.14
C VAL A 28 -10.83 -3.38 -4.52
N LEU A 29 -10.23 -4.18 -5.41
CA LEU A 29 -9.92 -3.78 -6.78
C LEU A 29 -11.19 -3.41 -7.58
N GLN A 30 -12.28 -4.17 -7.42
CA GLN A 30 -13.56 -3.84 -8.06
C GLN A 30 -14.14 -2.50 -7.54
N LYS A 31 -14.07 -2.25 -6.23
CA LYS A 31 -14.47 -0.97 -5.65
C LYS A 31 -13.61 0.19 -6.16
N MET A 32 -12.30 -0.03 -6.29
CA MET A 32 -11.37 0.97 -6.87
C MET A 32 -11.69 1.27 -8.33
N GLY A 33 -12.00 0.26 -9.13
CA GLY A 33 -12.41 0.45 -10.53
C GLY A 33 -13.63 1.36 -10.65
N ARG A 34 -14.64 1.19 -9.80
CA ARG A 34 -15.80 2.09 -9.75
C ARG A 34 -15.40 3.53 -9.38
N SER A 35 -14.56 3.69 -8.35
CA SER A 35 -14.09 5.01 -7.92
C SER A 35 -13.29 5.72 -9.01
N LEU A 36 -12.44 5.00 -9.75
CA LEU A 36 -11.62 5.55 -10.84
C LEU A 36 -12.45 6.04 -12.03
N MET A 37 -13.61 5.46 -12.29
CA MET A 37 -14.53 5.95 -13.34
C MET A 37 -15.03 7.37 -13.07
N PHE A 38 -15.05 7.81 -11.80
CA PHE A 38 -15.50 9.14 -11.39
C PHE A 38 -14.34 10.12 -11.15
N ILE A 39 -13.10 9.65 -11.04
CA ILE A 39 -11.90 10.48 -10.87
C ILE A 39 -11.37 10.86 -12.28
N GLY A 40 -12.08 11.76 -12.98
CA GLY A 40 -11.73 12.13 -14.36
C GLY A 40 -10.46 12.99 -14.46
N ASP A 41 -10.22 13.91 -13.51
CA ASP A 41 -9.07 14.80 -13.48
C ASP A 41 -8.27 14.58 -12.20
N THR A 42 -7.08 14.00 -12.33
CA THR A 42 -6.20 13.68 -11.21
C THR A 42 -5.54 14.91 -10.57
N THR A 43 -5.69 16.09 -11.17
CA THR A 43 -5.11 17.35 -10.66
C THR A 43 -5.93 17.94 -9.53
N LYS A 44 -7.21 17.55 -9.39
CA LYS A 44 -8.10 18.02 -8.33
C LYS A 44 -8.44 16.89 -7.36
N ALA A 45 -8.42 17.20 -6.06
CA ALA A 45 -8.90 16.28 -5.04
C ALA A 45 -10.42 16.07 -5.23
N GLN A 46 -10.82 14.89 -5.70
CA GLN A 46 -12.23 14.53 -5.84
C GLN A 46 -12.65 13.60 -4.69
N PRO A 47 -13.86 13.77 -4.13
CA PRO A 47 -14.39 12.85 -3.15
C PRO A 47 -14.61 11.47 -3.79
N TYR A 48 -14.29 10.42 -3.08
CA TYR A 48 -14.57 9.05 -3.47
C TYR A 48 -14.86 8.21 -2.23
N ASP A 49 -15.66 7.16 -2.43
CA ASP A 49 -15.87 6.18 -1.38
C ASP A 49 -14.61 5.34 -1.16
N CYS A 50 -14.15 5.27 0.09
CA CYS A 50 -12.91 4.56 0.39
C CYS A 50 -13.06 3.06 0.05
N PRO A 51 -12.26 2.51 -0.88
CA PRO A 51 -12.38 1.12 -1.30
C PRO A 51 -12.00 0.12 -0.19
N LEU A 52 -11.31 0.59 0.86
CA LEU A 52 -10.93 -0.21 2.02
C LEU A 52 -12.03 -0.31 3.08
N LEU A 53 -13.20 0.32 2.88
CA LEU A 53 -14.35 0.15 3.77
C LEU A 53 -15.13 -1.11 3.42
N ASP A 54 -15.53 -1.84 4.45
CA ASP A 54 -16.47 -2.96 4.41
C ASP A 54 -17.58 -2.67 5.41
N GLY A 55 -18.71 -2.16 4.92
CA GLY A 55 -19.68 -1.47 5.74
C GLY A 55 -19.08 -0.25 6.44
N ASP A 56 -19.22 -0.17 7.75
CA ASP A 56 -18.68 0.93 8.57
C ASP A 56 -17.26 0.66 9.09
N SER A 57 -16.63 -0.43 8.66
CA SER A 57 -15.34 -0.87 9.17
C SER A 57 -14.23 -0.78 8.11
N CYS A 58 -13.06 -0.27 8.50
CA CYS A 58 -11.89 -0.28 7.64
C CYS A 58 -11.21 -1.66 7.68
N LEU A 59 -11.09 -2.31 6.51
CA LEU A 59 -10.47 -3.63 6.37
C LEU A 59 -9.05 -3.69 6.94
N VAL A 60 -8.27 -2.63 6.76
CA VAL A 60 -6.87 -2.56 7.18
C VAL A 60 -6.67 -1.81 8.50
N HIS A 61 -7.74 -1.57 9.26
CA HIS A 61 -7.70 -0.73 10.48
C HIS A 61 -6.61 -1.15 11.47
N ARG A 62 -6.45 -2.45 11.70
CA ARG A 62 -5.48 -3.01 12.67
C ARG A 62 -4.16 -3.46 12.03
N ALA A 63 -4.09 -3.53 10.71
CA ALA A 63 -2.95 -4.10 10.01
C ALA A 63 -2.06 -3.04 9.34
N ALA A 64 -2.69 -2.10 8.61
CA ALA A 64 -1.97 -1.13 7.78
C ALA A 64 -2.82 0.12 7.53
N LYS A 65 -3.44 0.69 8.57
CA LYS A 65 -4.27 1.89 8.42
C LYS A 65 -3.42 3.08 7.97
N PRO A 66 -3.80 3.78 6.89
CA PRO A 66 -3.06 4.94 6.41
C PRO A 66 -2.88 6.02 7.49
N ILE A 67 -1.73 6.67 7.50
CA ILE A 67 -1.41 7.71 8.51
C ILE A 67 -2.37 8.88 8.43
N GLU A 68 -2.79 9.28 7.23
CA GLU A 68 -3.82 10.32 7.07
C GLU A 68 -5.12 9.96 7.79
N CYS A 69 -5.55 8.69 7.72
CA CYS A 69 -6.75 8.21 8.41
C CYS A 69 -6.59 8.15 9.94
N LEU A 70 -5.36 8.07 10.45
CA LEU A 70 -5.05 8.10 11.89
C LEU A 70 -4.87 9.54 12.41
N ALA A 71 -4.37 10.41 11.57
CA ALA A 71 -3.96 11.75 11.95
C ALA A 71 -5.10 12.80 11.91
N ILE A 72 -6.14 12.54 11.11
CA ILE A 72 -7.26 13.47 10.95
C ILE A 72 -8.17 13.46 12.17
N ARG A 73 -8.58 14.65 12.58
CA ARG A 73 -9.55 14.87 13.67
C ARG A 73 -10.97 15.00 13.11
N PRO A 74 -12.00 14.94 13.98
CA PRO A 74 -13.39 15.18 13.57
C PRO A 74 -13.64 16.56 12.94
N ASP A 75 -12.80 17.55 13.24
CA ASP A 75 -12.83 18.90 12.66
C ASP A 75 -12.03 19.03 11.34
N GLU A 76 -11.66 17.88 10.74
CA GLU A 76 -10.87 17.77 9.52
C GLU A 76 -9.45 18.38 9.60
N THR A 77 -8.98 18.66 10.80
CA THR A 77 -7.61 19.14 11.04
C THR A 77 -6.67 18.00 11.43
N PHE A 78 -5.37 18.19 11.24
CA PHE A 78 -4.36 17.26 11.71
C PHE A 78 -3.86 17.64 13.09
N SER A 79 -3.78 16.68 14.01
CA SER A 79 -3.09 16.87 15.28
C SER A 79 -1.59 17.13 15.07
N SER A 80 -0.94 17.75 16.05
CA SER A 80 0.53 17.97 16.00
C SER A 80 1.31 16.67 15.91
N GLU A 81 0.83 15.61 16.55
CA GLU A 81 1.40 14.27 16.45
C GLU A 81 1.13 13.67 15.06
N GLY A 82 -0.06 13.84 14.51
CA GLY A 82 -0.40 13.44 13.15
C GLY A 82 0.50 14.09 12.11
N LYS A 83 0.77 15.39 12.23
CA LYS A 83 1.69 16.11 11.34
C LYS A 83 3.10 15.52 11.39
N ARG A 84 3.64 15.27 12.59
CA ARG A 84 4.96 14.61 12.76
C ARG A 84 5.02 13.22 12.17
N SER A 85 3.93 12.46 12.29
CA SER A 85 3.84 11.11 11.70
C SER A 85 3.84 11.16 10.18
N ILE A 86 3.15 12.14 9.59
CA ILE A 86 3.16 12.39 8.14
C ILE A 86 4.56 12.75 7.66
N GLU A 87 5.23 13.69 8.31
CA GLU A 87 6.61 14.09 7.98
C GLU A 87 7.58 12.92 8.04
N ARG A 88 7.49 12.10 9.08
CA ARG A 88 8.32 10.88 9.22
C ARG A 88 8.07 9.88 8.10
N ARG A 89 6.81 9.67 7.72
CA ARG A 89 6.45 8.82 6.58
C ARG A 89 7.08 9.34 5.29
N ASP A 90 6.98 10.65 5.04
CA ASP A 90 7.51 11.27 3.82
C ASP A 90 9.03 11.15 3.76
N GLN A 91 9.74 11.35 4.89
CA GLN A 91 11.17 11.11 4.98
C GLN A 91 11.54 9.66 4.67
N LEU A 92 10.74 8.68 5.13
CA LEU A 92 10.97 7.27 4.83
C LEU A 92 10.73 6.97 3.34
N ASN A 93 9.67 7.52 2.73
CA ASN A 93 9.43 7.40 1.30
C ASN A 93 10.60 7.97 0.50
N GLN A 94 11.05 9.18 0.85
CA GLN A 94 12.20 9.82 0.21
C GLN A 94 13.46 8.96 0.31
N LYS A 95 13.72 8.38 1.47
CA LYS A 95 14.87 7.50 1.70
C LYS A 95 14.83 6.22 0.86
N LEU A 96 13.63 5.62 0.70
CA LEU A 96 13.44 4.34 0.02
C LEU A 96 13.32 4.49 -1.49
N PHE A 97 12.65 5.51 -1.96
CA PHE A 97 12.26 5.68 -3.37
C PHE A 97 12.93 6.87 -4.07
N GLY A 98 13.60 7.77 -3.30
CA GLY A 98 14.12 9.03 -3.84
C GLY A 98 12.98 9.90 -4.35
N ASP A 99 13.20 10.63 -5.44
CA ASP A 99 12.18 11.53 -6.01
C ASP A 99 11.06 10.81 -6.79
N ARG A 100 11.03 9.49 -6.77
CA ARG A 100 10.06 8.67 -7.51
C ARG A 100 8.85 8.24 -6.70
N TRP A 101 8.83 8.49 -5.39
CA TRP A 101 7.66 8.16 -4.59
C TRP A 101 6.48 9.07 -4.92
N GLU A 102 5.30 8.54 -4.75
CA GLU A 102 4.06 9.23 -5.04
C GLU A 102 3.18 9.31 -3.80
N TYR A 103 2.34 10.35 -3.78
CA TYR A 103 1.33 10.56 -2.77
C TYR A 103 0.01 10.86 -3.47
N LYS A 104 -0.82 9.84 -3.60
CA LYS A 104 -2.04 9.86 -4.40
C LYS A 104 -3.24 9.32 -3.63
N SER A 105 -4.44 9.53 -4.17
CA SER A 105 -5.64 8.87 -3.65
C SER A 105 -5.48 7.35 -3.63
N ILE A 106 -6.13 6.69 -2.67
CA ILE A 106 -6.03 5.24 -2.49
C ILE A 106 -6.32 4.48 -3.79
N PRO A 107 -7.42 4.77 -4.55
CA PRO A 107 -7.68 4.03 -5.78
C PRO A 107 -6.59 4.16 -6.84
N LEU A 108 -5.97 5.34 -6.96
CA LEU A 108 -4.95 5.58 -7.98
C LEU A 108 -3.60 4.90 -7.69
N LEU A 109 -3.23 4.79 -6.41
CA LEU A 109 -1.92 4.24 -6.06
C LEU A 109 -1.99 2.77 -5.69
N LEU A 110 -2.97 2.37 -4.87
CA LEU A 110 -3.04 1.02 -4.32
C LEU A 110 -3.33 -0.06 -5.36
N ALA A 111 -4.06 0.26 -6.44
CA ALA A 111 -4.43 -0.72 -7.46
C ALA A 111 -3.21 -1.42 -8.06
N SER A 112 -2.16 -0.68 -8.43
CA SER A 112 -0.92 -1.25 -8.98
C SER A 112 -0.22 -2.20 -7.99
N TYR A 113 -0.22 -1.84 -6.71
CA TYR A 113 0.40 -2.66 -5.65
C TYR A 113 -0.39 -3.92 -5.31
N LEU A 114 -1.72 -3.91 -5.44
CA LEU A 114 -2.53 -5.11 -5.25
C LEU A 114 -2.46 -6.07 -6.44
N MET A 115 -2.32 -5.54 -7.67
CA MET A 115 -2.19 -6.35 -8.88
C MET A 115 -0.79 -6.95 -9.04
N ASP A 116 0.25 -6.17 -8.77
CA ASP A 116 1.66 -6.59 -8.89
C ASP A 116 2.51 -5.89 -7.81
N PRO A 117 2.49 -6.43 -6.56
CA PRO A 117 3.20 -5.81 -5.44
C PRO A 117 4.71 -5.67 -5.67
N GLU A 118 5.32 -6.67 -6.32
CA GLU A 118 6.77 -6.67 -6.56
C GLU A 118 7.15 -5.70 -7.69
N GLY A 119 6.43 -5.74 -8.80
CA GLY A 119 6.71 -4.89 -9.96
C GLY A 119 6.46 -3.42 -9.66
N ALA A 120 5.38 -3.08 -8.96
CA ALA A 120 5.08 -1.71 -8.56
C ALA A 120 6.16 -1.13 -7.64
N ALA A 121 6.63 -1.91 -6.65
CA ALA A 121 7.70 -1.51 -5.75
C ALA A 121 9.05 -1.39 -6.47
N VAL A 122 9.41 -2.36 -7.32
CA VAL A 122 10.68 -2.39 -8.05
C VAL A 122 10.78 -1.26 -9.07
N GLY A 123 9.69 -0.91 -9.74
CA GLY A 123 9.66 0.20 -10.69
C GLY A 123 10.05 1.55 -10.09
N LYS A 124 9.76 1.74 -8.80
CA LYS A 124 10.01 2.99 -8.07
C LYS A 124 11.19 2.92 -7.10
N SER A 125 11.67 1.71 -6.77
CA SER A 125 12.71 1.55 -5.77
C SER A 125 14.06 2.15 -6.20
N GLY A 126 14.72 2.80 -5.25
CA GLY A 126 16.13 3.11 -5.34
C GLY A 126 16.98 1.83 -5.32
N SER A 127 18.27 1.97 -5.64
CA SER A 127 19.21 0.84 -5.75
C SER A 127 19.28 -0.05 -4.49
N THR A 128 19.01 0.49 -3.32
CA THR A 128 19.08 -0.21 -2.03
C THR A 128 17.93 -1.21 -1.86
N LEU A 129 16.69 -0.78 -2.15
CA LEU A 129 15.53 -1.67 -2.02
C LEU A 129 15.56 -2.79 -3.08
N ARG A 130 16.02 -2.48 -4.31
CA ARG A 130 16.27 -3.49 -5.35
C ARG A 130 17.22 -4.58 -4.87
N LYS A 131 18.32 -4.21 -4.21
CA LYS A 131 19.30 -5.17 -3.69
C LYS A 131 18.72 -6.03 -2.57
N GLU A 132 17.94 -5.44 -1.66
CA GLU A 132 17.29 -6.19 -0.58
C GLU A 132 16.22 -7.15 -1.09
N MET A 133 15.37 -6.73 -2.03
CA MET A 133 14.37 -7.60 -2.64
C MET A 133 15.01 -8.75 -3.42
N GLN A 134 16.08 -8.49 -4.18
CA GLN A 134 16.84 -9.54 -4.86
C GLN A 134 17.49 -10.51 -3.87
N LYS A 135 18.01 -10.04 -2.76
CA LYS A 135 18.58 -10.87 -1.70
C LYS A 135 17.53 -11.78 -1.05
N GLN A 136 16.33 -11.25 -0.78
CA GLN A 136 15.21 -12.02 -0.24
C GLN A 136 14.71 -13.07 -1.24
N LYS A 137 14.59 -12.72 -2.52
CA LYS A 137 14.18 -13.65 -3.58
C LYS A 137 15.17 -14.83 -3.70
N ARG A 138 16.46 -14.55 -3.76
CA ARG A 138 17.52 -15.60 -3.78
C ARG A 138 17.46 -16.50 -2.54
N LYS A 139 17.17 -15.95 -1.36
CA LYS A 139 17.03 -16.72 -0.13
C LYS A 139 15.80 -17.62 -0.12
N GLN A 140 14.69 -17.18 -0.72
CA GLN A 140 13.49 -18.01 -0.91
C GLN A 140 13.70 -19.12 -1.93
N GLU A 141 14.36 -18.83 -3.05
CA GLU A 141 14.68 -19.82 -4.09
C GLU A 141 15.64 -20.89 -3.58
N SER A 142 16.65 -20.51 -2.75
CA SER A 142 17.52 -21.47 -2.09
C SER A 142 16.76 -22.42 -1.15
N ARG A 143 15.86 -21.88 -0.32
CA ARG A 143 15.05 -22.69 0.60
C ARG A 143 14.13 -23.69 -0.13
N ARG A 144 13.58 -23.30 -1.29
CA ARG A 144 12.75 -24.20 -2.11
C ARG A 144 13.53 -25.34 -2.76
N ARG A 145 14.84 -25.16 -3.01
CA ARG A 145 15.72 -26.21 -3.56
C ARG A 145 16.15 -27.23 -2.50
N ASP A 146 16.18 -26.79 -1.24
CA ASP A 146 16.61 -27.63 -0.10
C ASP A 146 15.43 -28.40 0.54
N GLU A 147 14.19 -28.15 0.09
CA GLU A 147 13.01 -28.90 0.53
C GLU A 147 12.98 -30.29 -0.14
N PRO A 148 13.01 -31.37 0.63
CA PRO A 148 12.98 -32.72 0.06
C PRO A 148 11.66 -32.96 -0.67
N ASP A 149 11.74 -33.53 -1.87
CA ASP A 149 10.58 -33.91 -2.67
C ASP A 149 9.67 -34.88 -1.89
N PRO A 150 8.43 -34.46 -1.56
CA PRO A 150 7.51 -35.29 -0.78
C PRO A 150 7.03 -36.55 -1.53
N SER A 151 7.50 -36.78 -2.77
CA SER A 151 7.11 -37.88 -3.62
C SER A 151 8.15 -39.02 -3.65
N ARG A 152 9.20 -38.97 -2.81
CA ARG A 152 10.20 -40.03 -2.70
C ARG A 152 10.11 -40.82 -1.42
#